data_a00fc9261b1b14d24a5fdf0cdaa57c57
#
_entry.id   a00fc9261b1b14d24a5fdf0cdaa57c57
#
_cell.length_a   1.000
_cell.length_b   1.000
_cell.length_c   1.000
_cell.angle_alpha   90.00
_cell.angle_beta   90.00
_cell.angle_gamma   90.00
#
_symmetry.space_group_name_H-M   'P 1'
#
loop_
_entity.id
_entity.type
_entity.pdbx_description
1 polymer ?
#
loop_
_entity_poly.entity_id
_entity_poly.type
_entity_poly.pdbx_seq_one_letter_code
_entity_poly.pdbx_strand_id
1 'polypeptide(L)'
;MSNKLDGKVAVVTGGSAGIGLGIAKALAAEGAHVVITGRRQAELDKAVSDIGHGAMAVQADAANLADIDRLYAAVKAKHGRIDVLMLNAGFFEFVKFGDITEEHFDKTYGTNVKGTLFAFQKALPLLPKGASVVLTGSIAAGIGIPNMSVYSSTKAALRNLVRGWILDTKELGIRINMLSPGHTLTPGLSGLIPKEAHAGIIDTIPLARLGTPEDIGKAAAFLASDDSAYITGVELDVDGGVAQY
;
A
#
# COMPACT_ATOMS: atom_id res chain seq x y z
N MET A 1 -9.13 21.36 9.15
CA MET A 1 -8.36 20.11 8.87
C MET A 1 -8.23 19.39 10.19
N SER A 2 -8.48 18.09 10.24
CA SER A 2 -8.65 17.38 11.51
C SER A 2 -7.35 16.94 12.20
N ASN A 3 -6.17 17.12 11.60
CA ASN A 3 -4.83 16.81 12.17
C ASN A 3 -4.75 15.52 13.01
N LYS A 4 -5.44 14.46 12.54
CA LYS A 4 -5.53 13.17 13.27
C LYS A 4 -4.20 12.44 13.41
N LEU A 5 -3.21 12.82 12.60
CA LEU A 5 -1.87 12.24 12.57
C LEU A 5 -0.78 13.25 12.94
N ASP A 6 -1.14 14.34 13.62
CA ASP A 6 -0.18 15.38 14.00
C ASP A 6 1.02 14.80 14.77
N GLY A 7 2.23 15.10 14.31
CA GLY A 7 3.47 14.61 14.88
C GLY A 7 3.74 13.10 14.72
N LYS A 8 2.87 12.34 14.05
CA LYS A 8 3.09 10.92 13.72
C LYS A 8 4.07 10.78 12.56
N VAL A 9 4.88 9.74 12.59
CA VAL A 9 5.80 9.40 11.50
C VAL A 9 5.19 8.29 10.66
N ALA A 10 4.98 8.57 9.36
CA ALA A 10 4.37 7.63 8.42
C ALA A 10 5.36 7.22 7.33
N VAL A 11 5.55 5.94 7.12
CA VAL A 11 6.34 5.38 6.01
C VAL A 11 5.41 4.77 4.98
N VAL A 12 5.56 5.16 3.70
CA VAL A 12 4.75 4.63 2.58
C VAL A 12 5.67 4.02 1.53
N THR A 13 5.70 2.69 1.44
CA THR A 13 6.45 2.02 0.38
C THR A 13 5.74 2.18 -0.97
N GLY A 14 6.50 2.47 -2.04
CA GLY A 14 5.92 2.75 -3.35
C GLY A 14 5.09 4.05 -3.38
N GLY A 15 5.48 5.06 -2.58
CA GLY A 15 4.76 6.32 -2.41
C GLY A 15 4.98 7.37 -3.51
N SER A 16 5.74 7.06 -4.57
CA SER A 16 6.09 8.04 -5.61
C SER A 16 5.04 8.26 -6.69
N ALA A 17 4.01 7.40 -6.77
CA ALA A 17 2.96 7.50 -7.79
C ALA A 17 1.67 6.78 -7.37
N GLY A 18 0.59 7.01 -8.11
CA GLY A 18 -0.68 6.28 -8.01
C GLY A 18 -1.25 6.24 -6.60
N ILE A 19 -1.69 5.06 -6.17
CA ILE A 19 -2.31 4.82 -4.85
C ILE A 19 -1.36 5.26 -3.73
N GLY A 20 -0.08 4.87 -3.79
CA GLY A 20 0.89 5.21 -2.75
C GLY A 20 1.09 6.71 -2.58
N LEU A 21 1.10 7.47 -3.67
CA LEU A 21 1.16 8.94 -3.61
C LEU A 21 -0.13 9.53 -3.02
N GLY A 22 -1.30 8.98 -3.40
CA GLY A 22 -2.58 9.38 -2.80
C GLY A 22 -2.62 9.15 -1.29
N ILE A 23 -2.15 7.98 -0.84
CA ILE A 23 -1.98 7.66 0.59
C ILE A 23 -1.04 8.67 1.26
N ALA A 24 0.15 8.89 0.69
CA ALA A 24 1.14 9.81 1.25
C ALA A 24 0.59 11.23 1.43
N LYS A 25 -0.13 11.74 0.42
CA LYS A 25 -0.80 13.05 0.48
C LYS A 25 -1.87 13.11 1.56
N ALA A 26 -2.69 12.08 1.69
CA ALA A 26 -3.75 12.03 2.71
C ALA A 26 -3.16 12.01 4.13
N LEU A 27 -2.10 11.23 4.37
CA LEU A 27 -1.43 11.19 5.68
C LEU A 27 -0.76 12.53 6.02
N ALA A 28 -0.10 13.18 5.05
CA ALA A 28 0.51 14.48 5.23
C ALA A 28 -0.54 15.58 5.52
N ALA A 29 -1.69 15.53 4.85
CA ALA A 29 -2.80 16.46 5.08
C ALA A 29 -3.41 16.33 6.49
N GLU A 30 -3.25 15.16 7.14
CA GLU A 30 -3.64 14.92 8.54
C GLU A 30 -2.49 15.21 9.55
N GLY A 31 -1.38 15.80 9.11
CA GLY A 31 -0.29 16.26 9.97
C GLY A 31 0.88 15.27 10.14
N ALA A 32 0.90 14.15 9.43
CA ALA A 32 1.99 13.19 9.56
C ALA A 32 3.30 13.67 8.89
N HIS A 33 4.44 13.33 9.49
CA HIS A 33 5.75 13.38 8.84
C HIS A 33 5.90 12.18 7.91
N VAL A 34 5.78 12.40 6.61
CA VAL A 34 5.72 11.32 5.62
C VAL A 34 7.08 11.01 5.02
N VAL A 35 7.44 9.73 5.02
CA VAL A 35 8.61 9.18 4.32
C VAL A 35 8.11 8.24 3.23
N ILE A 36 8.48 8.50 1.98
CA ILE A 36 8.09 7.66 0.85
C ILE A 36 9.28 6.89 0.28
N THR A 37 8.99 5.75 -0.36
CA THR A 37 10.00 5.04 -1.17
C THR A 37 9.55 4.83 -2.60
N GLY A 38 10.52 4.61 -3.46
CA GLY A 38 10.34 4.27 -4.88
C GLY A 38 11.68 3.99 -5.55
N ARG A 39 11.65 3.46 -6.76
CA ARG A 39 12.88 3.08 -7.49
C ARG A 39 13.49 4.23 -8.29
N ARG A 40 12.69 5.21 -8.71
CA ARG A 40 13.09 6.30 -9.60
C ARG A 40 13.23 7.61 -8.83
N GLN A 41 14.45 8.14 -8.77
CA GLN A 41 14.72 9.35 -7.98
C GLN A 41 13.91 10.56 -8.49
N ALA A 42 13.83 10.80 -9.78
CA ALA A 42 13.09 11.93 -10.34
C ALA A 42 11.58 11.89 -9.95
N GLU A 43 10.98 10.69 -9.91
CA GLU A 43 9.59 10.54 -9.47
C GLU A 43 9.43 10.78 -7.95
N LEU A 44 10.44 10.41 -7.17
CA LEU A 44 10.47 10.67 -5.73
C LEU A 44 10.59 12.16 -5.45
N ASP A 45 11.46 12.89 -6.16
CA ASP A 45 11.65 14.32 -5.98
C ASP A 45 10.36 15.10 -6.30
N LYS A 46 9.68 14.71 -7.39
CA LYS A 46 8.38 15.26 -7.75
C LYS A 46 7.32 14.94 -6.68
N ALA A 47 7.27 13.70 -6.22
CA ALA A 47 6.29 13.27 -5.21
C ALA A 47 6.48 14.03 -3.89
N VAL A 48 7.73 14.23 -3.44
CA VAL A 48 8.04 15.01 -2.23
C VAL A 48 7.54 16.45 -2.38
N SER A 49 7.77 17.09 -3.54
CA SER A 49 7.23 18.42 -3.83
C SER A 49 5.69 18.45 -3.81
N ASP A 50 5.06 17.44 -4.41
CA ASP A 50 3.60 17.31 -4.49
C ASP A 50 2.93 17.03 -3.13
N ILE A 51 3.59 16.27 -2.24
CA ILE A 51 3.13 15.98 -0.89
C ILE A 51 3.28 17.21 0.00
N GLY A 52 4.41 17.93 -0.12
CA GLY A 52 4.73 19.07 0.75
C GLY A 52 4.98 18.64 2.20
N HIS A 53 4.68 19.53 3.15
CA HIS A 53 4.73 19.28 4.60
C HIS A 53 6.05 18.67 5.12
N GLY A 54 7.18 18.95 4.44
CA GLY A 54 8.49 18.42 4.82
C GLY A 54 8.65 16.92 4.56
N ALA A 55 7.89 16.35 3.64
CA ALA A 55 7.99 14.94 3.25
C ALA A 55 9.43 14.59 2.83
N MET A 56 9.82 13.35 3.09
CA MET A 56 11.15 12.81 2.77
C MET A 56 11.01 11.61 1.83
N ALA A 57 11.99 11.44 0.94
CA ALA A 57 12.09 10.26 0.09
C ALA A 57 13.38 9.47 0.35
N VAL A 58 13.27 8.15 0.24
CA VAL A 58 14.42 7.23 0.22
C VAL A 58 14.28 6.36 -1.02
N GLN A 59 15.28 6.42 -1.92
CA GLN A 59 15.30 5.53 -3.08
C GLN A 59 15.51 4.09 -2.62
N ALA A 60 14.53 3.22 -2.89
CA ALA A 60 14.55 1.81 -2.50
C ALA A 60 13.70 0.97 -3.44
N ASP A 61 14.19 -0.24 -3.73
CA ASP A 61 13.40 -1.30 -4.34
C ASP A 61 12.83 -2.19 -3.22
N ALA A 62 11.51 -2.36 -3.18
CA ALA A 62 10.84 -3.20 -2.19
C ALA A 62 11.25 -4.69 -2.26
N ALA A 63 11.74 -5.16 -3.40
CA ALA A 63 12.26 -6.52 -3.55
C ALA A 63 13.71 -6.68 -3.03
N ASN A 64 14.41 -5.57 -2.77
CA ASN A 64 15.80 -5.58 -2.30
C ASN A 64 15.89 -5.34 -0.79
N LEU A 65 16.30 -6.36 -0.04
CA LEU A 65 16.35 -6.31 1.42
C LEU A 65 17.37 -5.30 1.96
N ALA A 66 18.48 -5.05 1.25
CA ALA A 66 19.45 -4.04 1.64
C ALA A 66 18.90 -2.61 1.48
N ASP A 67 18.04 -2.39 0.49
CA ASP A 67 17.34 -1.12 0.30
C ASP A 67 16.35 -0.86 1.45
N ILE A 68 15.67 -1.91 1.91
CA ILE A 68 14.78 -1.83 3.07
C ILE A 68 15.58 -1.50 4.34
N ASP A 69 16.77 -2.08 4.52
CA ASP A 69 17.66 -1.74 5.63
C ASP A 69 18.09 -0.26 5.61
N ARG A 70 18.45 0.26 4.43
CA ARG A 70 18.78 1.69 4.26
C ARG A 70 17.60 2.60 4.56
N LEU A 71 16.39 2.22 4.12
CA LEU A 71 15.17 2.96 4.44
C LEU A 71 15.01 3.11 5.95
N TYR A 72 15.03 2.00 6.68
CA TYR A 72 14.77 2.06 8.12
C TYR A 72 15.92 2.68 8.91
N ALA A 73 17.16 2.58 8.44
CA ALA A 73 18.27 3.33 9.00
C ALA A 73 18.08 4.85 8.86
N ALA A 74 17.62 5.31 7.67
CA ALA A 74 17.33 6.72 7.43
C ALA A 74 16.15 7.23 8.28
N VAL A 75 15.06 6.44 8.38
CA VAL A 75 13.91 6.77 9.24
C VAL A 75 14.31 6.83 10.72
N LYS A 76 15.10 5.86 11.19
CA LYS A 76 15.61 5.83 12.57
C LYS A 76 16.46 7.06 12.89
N ALA A 77 17.36 7.42 11.98
CA ALA A 77 18.24 8.57 12.17
C ALA A 77 17.48 9.91 12.21
N LYS A 78 16.41 10.05 11.39
CA LYS A 78 15.66 11.30 11.28
C LYS A 78 14.54 11.44 12.30
N HIS A 79 13.81 10.35 12.56
CA HIS A 79 12.55 10.37 13.31
C HIS A 79 12.53 9.45 14.54
N GLY A 80 13.40 8.44 14.60
CA GLY A 80 13.52 7.51 15.73
C GLY A 80 12.45 6.42 15.80
N ARG A 81 11.29 6.58 15.14
CA ARG A 81 10.14 5.66 15.20
C ARG A 81 9.32 5.66 13.92
N ILE A 82 8.39 4.73 13.84
CA ILE A 82 7.35 4.66 12.78
C ILE A 82 6.00 4.45 13.46
N ASP A 83 5.13 5.45 13.44
CA ASP A 83 3.78 5.35 13.99
C ASP A 83 2.79 4.72 12.99
N VAL A 84 3.04 4.92 11.69
CA VAL A 84 2.22 4.41 10.58
C VAL A 84 3.11 3.78 9.52
N LEU A 85 2.87 2.52 9.20
CA LEU A 85 3.58 1.80 8.14
C LEU A 85 2.60 1.37 7.05
N MET A 86 2.70 2.00 5.87
CA MET A 86 1.93 1.65 4.67
C MET A 86 2.76 0.78 3.74
N LEU A 87 2.48 -0.50 3.72
CA LEU A 87 3.12 -1.50 2.85
C LEU A 87 2.36 -1.55 1.51
N ASN A 88 2.64 -0.54 0.66
CA ASN A 88 1.91 -0.33 -0.58
C ASN A 88 2.68 -0.77 -1.82
N ALA A 89 4.01 -0.86 -1.78
CA ALA A 89 4.80 -1.26 -2.94
C ALA A 89 4.30 -2.59 -3.52
N GLY A 90 4.09 -2.61 -4.83
CA GLY A 90 3.59 -3.79 -5.52
C GLY A 90 3.90 -3.76 -7.01
N PHE A 91 3.87 -4.92 -7.62
CA PHE A 91 4.01 -5.14 -9.04
C PHE A 91 2.82 -5.94 -9.54
N PHE A 92 2.27 -5.57 -10.70
CA PHE A 92 1.24 -6.35 -11.39
C PHE A 92 1.45 -6.28 -12.91
N GLU A 93 1.05 -7.34 -13.57
CA GLU A 93 1.10 -7.50 -15.01
C GLU A 93 0.01 -8.49 -15.43
N PHE A 94 -0.62 -8.27 -16.60
CA PHE A 94 -1.57 -9.21 -17.17
C PHE A 94 -0.80 -10.25 -17.99
N VAL A 95 -0.83 -11.52 -17.54
CA VAL A 95 -0.16 -12.63 -18.23
C VAL A 95 -1.13 -13.80 -18.36
N LYS A 96 -1.33 -14.30 -19.59
CA LYS A 96 -2.17 -15.48 -19.83
C LYS A 96 -1.62 -16.69 -19.09
N PHE A 97 -2.50 -17.57 -18.61
CA PHE A 97 -2.12 -18.72 -17.80
C PHE A 97 -1.04 -19.59 -18.46
N GLY A 98 -1.12 -19.82 -19.78
CA GLY A 98 -0.11 -20.60 -20.52
C GLY A 98 1.22 -19.89 -20.78
N ASP A 99 1.29 -18.58 -20.56
CA ASP A 99 2.46 -17.73 -20.88
C ASP A 99 3.21 -17.28 -19.61
N ILE A 100 2.80 -17.77 -18.42
CA ILE A 100 3.46 -17.43 -17.15
C ILE A 100 4.86 -18.04 -17.14
N THR A 101 5.89 -17.19 -16.98
CA THR A 101 7.28 -17.60 -16.82
C THR A 101 7.70 -17.61 -15.34
N GLU A 102 8.77 -18.36 -15.04
CA GLU A 102 9.39 -18.35 -13.71
C GLU A 102 9.82 -16.92 -13.30
N GLU A 103 10.42 -16.16 -14.24
CA GLU A 103 10.81 -14.77 -14.01
C GLU A 103 9.62 -13.88 -13.62
N HIS A 104 8.47 -14.01 -14.34
CA HIS A 104 7.24 -13.26 -13.99
C HIS A 104 6.75 -13.63 -12.61
N PHE A 105 6.73 -14.92 -12.27
CA PHE A 105 6.34 -15.43 -10.96
C PHE A 105 7.25 -14.87 -9.86
N ASP A 106 8.56 -15.04 -10.00
CA ASP A 106 9.55 -14.63 -9.00
C ASP A 106 9.55 -13.12 -8.78
N LYS A 107 9.43 -12.32 -9.85
CA LYS A 107 9.32 -10.86 -9.74
C LYS A 107 8.07 -10.44 -8.99
N THR A 108 6.93 -11.09 -9.29
CA THR A 108 5.64 -10.74 -8.68
C THR A 108 5.65 -11.13 -7.19
N TYR A 109 6.03 -12.36 -6.85
CA TYR A 109 6.12 -12.82 -5.46
C TYR A 109 7.27 -12.13 -4.71
N GLY A 110 8.40 -11.90 -5.36
CA GLY A 110 9.55 -11.20 -4.80
C GLY A 110 9.19 -9.80 -4.31
N THR A 111 8.44 -9.05 -5.12
CA THR A 111 8.00 -7.70 -4.75
C THR A 111 6.84 -7.75 -3.75
N ASN A 112 5.76 -8.46 -4.11
CA ASN A 112 4.49 -8.33 -3.41
C ASN A 112 4.45 -9.07 -2.07
N VAL A 113 5.06 -10.25 -1.99
CA VAL A 113 5.01 -11.10 -0.79
C VAL A 113 6.29 -11.00 0.01
N LYS A 114 7.43 -11.40 -0.58
CA LYS A 114 8.74 -11.39 0.11
C LYS A 114 9.11 -9.98 0.56
N GLY A 115 9.02 -8.99 -0.33
CA GLY A 115 9.34 -7.60 -0.01
C GLY A 115 8.47 -7.05 1.11
N THR A 116 7.16 -7.28 1.05
CA THR A 116 6.20 -6.84 2.08
C THR A 116 6.47 -7.50 3.43
N LEU A 117 6.71 -8.82 3.45
CA LEU A 117 7.02 -9.55 4.69
C LEU A 117 8.25 -8.98 5.36
N PHE A 118 9.36 -8.87 4.62
CA PHE A 118 10.61 -8.39 5.21
C PHE A 118 10.60 -6.89 5.52
N ALA A 119 9.85 -6.08 4.76
CA ALA A 119 9.64 -4.68 5.12
C ALA A 119 8.92 -4.57 6.47
N PHE A 120 7.88 -5.36 6.71
CA PHE A 120 7.23 -5.38 8.02
C PHE A 120 8.14 -5.90 9.13
N GLN A 121 8.77 -7.07 8.94
CA GLN A 121 9.64 -7.68 9.94
C GLN A 121 10.77 -6.75 10.37
N LYS A 122 11.42 -6.07 9.41
CA LYS A 122 12.53 -5.13 9.69
C LYS A 122 12.06 -3.83 10.34
N ALA A 123 10.78 -3.47 10.19
CA ALA A 123 10.21 -2.29 10.85
C ALA A 123 9.90 -2.51 12.35
N LEU A 124 9.73 -3.76 12.80
CA LEU A 124 9.28 -4.08 14.17
C LEU A 124 10.02 -3.30 15.26
N PRO A 125 11.37 -3.14 15.23
CA PRO A 125 12.10 -2.40 16.26
C PRO A 125 11.78 -0.89 16.29
N LEU A 126 11.12 -0.35 15.27
CA LEU A 126 10.76 1.07 15.14
C LEU A 126 9.29 1.35 15.41
N LEU A 127 8.47 0.30 15.55
CA LEU A 127 7.02 0.42 15.77
C LEU A 127 6.73 0.56 17.26
N PRO A 128 6.27 1.71 17.75
CA PRO A 128 5.82 1.86 19.13
C PRO A 128 4.49 1.14 19.34
N LYS A 129 4.12 0.89 20.60
CA LYS A 129 2.78 0.46 20.96
C LYS A 129 1.74 1.44 20.41
N GLY A 130 0.67 0.91 19.83
CA GLY A 130 -0.36 1.69 19.16
C GLY A 130 -0.08 2.04 17.69
N ALA A 131 1.10 1.66 17.16
CA ALA A 131 1.39 1.86 15.73
C ALA A 131 0.36 1.15 14.83
N SER A 132 0.11 1.73 13.66
CA SER A 132 -0.77 1.17 12.63
C SER A 132 0.03 0.67 11.42
N VAL A 133 -0.14 -0.58 11.07
CA VAL A 133 0.42 -1.21 9.87
C VAL A 133 -0.73 -1.50 8.90
N VAL A 134 -0.62 -1.00 7.68
CA VAL A 134 -1.65 -1.22 6.65
C VAL A 134 -1.00 -1.74 5.38
N LEU A 135 -1.47 -2.89 4.91
CA LEU A 135 -1.04 -3.49 3.65
C LEU A 135 -1.99 -3.07 2.53
N THR A 136 -1.46 -2.70 1.38
CA THR A 136 -2.27 -2.52 0.18
C THR A 136 -2.56 -3.87 -0.46
N GLY A 137 -3.80 -4.31 -0.29
CA GLY A 137 -4.39 -5.49 -0.92
C GLY A 137 -4.86 -5.24 -2.35
N SER A 138 -5.92 -5.91 -2.69
CA SER A 138 -6.72 -5.73 -3.91
C SER A 138 -7.96 -6.58 -3.83
N ILE A 139 -9.08 -6.14 -4.40
CA ILE A 139 -10.26 -7.00 -4.62
C ILE A 139 -9.92 -8.29 -5.38
N ALA A 140 -8.85 -8.26 -6.19
CA ALA A 140 -8.33 -9.43 -6.90
C ALA A 140 -7.91 -10.60 -5.96
N ALA A 141 -7.78 -10.36 -4.66
CA ALA A 141 -7.55 -11.43 -3.68
C ALA A 141 -8.79 -12.31 -3.48
N GLY A 142 -9.98 -11.76 -3.66
CA GLY A 142 -11.27 -12.42 -3.39
C GLY A 142 -12.07 -12.79 -4.64
N ILE A 143 -11.79 -12.13 -5.77
CA ILE A 143 -12.50 -12.38 -7.04
C ILE A 143 -11.55 -12.87 -8.14
N GLY A 144 -12.07 -13.66 -9.07
CA GLY A 144 -11.31 -14.11 -10.24
C GLY A 144 -11.20 -13.02 -11.31
N ILE A 145 -9.97 -12.65 -11.67
CA ILE A 145 -9.71 -11.71 -12.77
C ILE A 145 -8.87 -12.41 -13.83
N PRO A 146 -9.32 -12.46 -15.09
CA PRO A 146 -8.57 -13.10 -16.17
C PRO A 146 -7.16 -12.52 -16.31
N ASN A 147 -6.19 -13.41 -16.56
CA ASN A 147 -4.77 -13.08 -16.77
C ASN A 147 -4.06 -12.44 -15.54
N MET A 148 -4.62 -12.53 -14.34
CA MET A 148 -4.03 -11.99 -13.10
C MET A 148 -3.77 -13.05 -12.03
N SER A 149 -3.77 -14.34 -12.34
CA SER A 149 -3.69 -15.43 -11.36
C SER A 149 -2.50 -15.30 -10.40
N VAL A 150 -1.29 -15.00 -10.91
CA VAL A 150 -0.09 -14.82 -10.07
C VAL A 150 -0.22 -13.58 -9.18
N TYR A 151 -0.65 -12.45 -9.73
CA TYR A 151 -0.87 -11.25 -8.93
C TYR A 151 -1.93 -11.45 -7.84
N SER A 152 -3.09 -11.99 -8.20
CA SER A 152 -4.20 -12.26 -7.29
C SER A 152 -3.78 -13.16 -6.14
N SER A 153 -3.02 -14.23 -6.44
CA SER A 153 -2.49 -15.14 -5.41
C SER A 153 -1.54 -14.44 -4.44
N THR A 154 -0.75 -13.45 -4.88
CA THR A 154 0.09 -12.67 -3.95
C THR A 154 -0.76 -11.84 -2.98
N LYS A 155 -1.87 -11.27 -3.45
CA LYS A 155 -2.77 -10.48 -2.60
C LYS A 155 -3.54 -11.36 -1.62
N ALA A 156 -3.96 -12.55 -2.03
CA ALA A 156 -4.53 -13.55 -1.14
C ALA A 156 -3.52 -14.05 -0.08
N ALA A 157 -2.24 -14.23 -0.48
CA ALA A 157 -1.17 -14.56 0.46
C ALA A 157 -1.00 -13.47 1.53
N LEU A 158 -0.97 -12.19 1.14
CA LEU A 158 -0.90 -11.07 2.09
C LEU A 158 -2.09 -11.07 3.05
N ARG A 159 -3.29 -11.34 2.56
CA ARG A 159 -4.50 -11.43 3.40
C ARG A 159 -4.35 -12.51 4.48
N ASN A 160 -3.78 -13.66 4.13
CA ASN A 160 -3.55 -14.71 5.11
C ASN A 160 -2.41 -14.38 6.08
N LEU A 161 -1.34 -13.73 5.61
CA LEU A 161 -0.24 -13.26 6.47
C LEU A 161 -0.73 -12.28 7.54
N VAL A 162 -1.62 -11.35 7.20
CA VAL A 162 -2.22 -10.42 8.18
C VAL A 162 -2.90 -11.19 9.32
N ARG A 163 -3.63 -12.28 9.02
CA ARG A 163 -4.30 -13.12 10.04
C ARG A 163 -3.31 -13.77 11.01
N GLY A 164 -2.15 -14.23 10.51
CA GLY A 164 -1.07 -14.76 11.35
C GLY A 164 -0.38 -13.65 12.16
N TRP A 165 0.00 -12.56 11.48
CA TRP A 165 0.78 -11.49 12.10
C TRP A 165 0.08 -10.79 13.26
N ILE A 166 -1.25 -10.62 13.24
CA ILE A 166 -1.97 -10.04 14.39
C ILE A 166 -1.84 -10.89 15.66
N LEU A 167 -1.65 -12.20 15.52
CA LEU A 167 -1.40 -13.10 16.63
C LEU A 167 0.07 -13.08 17.04
N ASP A 168 0.98 -13.15 16.06
CA ASP A 168 2.43 -13.17 16.29
C ASP A 168 2.94 -11.88 16.94
N THR A 169 2.26 -10.75 16.70
CA THR A 169 2.66 -9.42 17.22
C THR A 169 1.76 -8.90 18.33
N LYS A 170 0.91 -9.75 18.91
CA LYS A 170 -0.07 -9.38 19.94
C LYS A 170 0.54 -8.57 21.08
N GLU A 171 1.70 -9.00 21.57
CA GLU A 171 2.39 -8.36 22.70
C GLU A 171 2.94 -6.96 22.38
N LEU A 172 3.09 -6.63 21.10
CA LEU A 172 3.54 -5.30 20.66
C LEU A 172 2.44 -4.24 20.74
N GLY A 173 1.17 -4.67 20.81
CA GLY A 173 0.01 -3.77 20.88
C GLY A 173 -0.11 -2.88 19.63
N ILE A 174 0.25 -3.39 18.45
CA ILE A 174 0.10 -2.72 17.15
C ILE A 174 -1.15 -3.22 16.44
N ARG A 175 -1.67 -2.42 15.52
CA ARG A 175 -2.79 -2.80 14.65
C ARG A 175 -2.27 -3.15 13.26
N ILE A 176 -2.77 -4.23 12.66
CA ILE A 176 -2.40 -4.65 11.31
C ILE A 176 -3.67 -4.88 10.51
N ASN A 177 -3.85 -4.11 9.43
CA ASN A 177 -5.03 -4.17 8.59
C ASN A 177 -4.64 -4.24 7.10
N MET A 178 -5.59 -4.57 6.26
CA MET A 178 -5.44 -4.58 4.81
C MET A 178 -6.44 -3.61 4.19
N LEU A 179 -5.98 -2.84 3.23
CA LEU A 179 -6.78 -1.92 2.43
C LEU A 179 -6.79 -2.45 1.00
N SER A 180 -7.95 -2.85 0.51
CA SER A 180 -8.11 -3.53 -0.79
C SER A 180 -8.80 -2.62 -1.81
N PRO A 181 -8.02 -1.92 -2.67
CA PRO A 181 -8.60 -1.10 -3.72
C PRO A 181 -9.29 -1.94 -4.79
N GLY A 182 -10.38 -1.39 -5.33
CA GLY A 182 -10.95 -1.78 -6.61
C GLY A 182 -10.28 -1.08 -7.80
N HIS A 183 -11.04 -0.92 -8.88
CA HIS A 183 -10.59 -0.24 -10.09
C HIS A 183 -10.30 1.24 -9.82
N THR A 184 -9.02 1.56 -9.58
CA THR A 184 -8.55 2.90 -9.21
C THR A 184 -7.77 3.52 -10.36
N LEU A 185 -8.16 4.73 -10.78
CA LEU A 185 -7.52 5.47 -11.87
C LEU A 185 -6.12 5.92 -11.44
N THR A 186 -5.10 5.24 -11.91
CA THR A 186 -3.69 5.51 -11.65
C THR A 186 -2.91 5.55 -12.97
N PRO A 187 -1.72 6.18 -13.00
CA PRO A 187 -0.86 6.10 -14.18
C PRO A 187 -0.54 4.66 -14.61
N GLY A 188 -0.41 3.73 -13.64
CA GLY A 188 -0.19 2.31 -13.92
C GLY A 188 -1.40 1.66 -14.60
N LEU A 189 -2.61 1.89 -14.12
CA LEU A 189 -3.83 1.35 -14.73
C LEU A 189 -4.09 1.97 -16.10
N SER A 190 -3.95 3.30 -16.22
CA SER A 190 -4.17 4.02 -17.49
C SER A 190 -3.17 3.62 -18.58
N GLY A 191 -2.00 3.12 -18.20
CA GLY A 191 -1.02 2.59 -19.16
C GLY A 191 -1.36 1.18 -19.67
N LEU A 192 -2.24 0.46 -18.99
CA LEU A 192 -2.58 -0.93 -19.31
C LEU A 192 -4.01 -1.09 -19.88
N ILE A 193 -4.91 -0.20 -19.51
CA ILE A 193 -6.32 -0.25 -19.95
C ILE A 193 -6.63 0.98 -20.80
N PRO A 194 -6.97 0.79 -22.08
CA PRO A 194 -7.38 1.88 -22.97
C PRO A 194 -8.59 2.64 -22.40
N LYS A 195 -8.67 3.94 -22.67
CA LYS A 195 -9.79 4.78 -22.19
C LYS A 195 -11.15 4.28 -22.66
N GLU A 196 -11.21 3.68 -23.84
CA GLU A 196 -12.42 3.12 -24.45
C GLU A 196 -12.97 1.94 -23.63
N ALA A 197 -12.12 1.22 -22.93
CA ALA A 197 -12.52 0.12 -22.04
C ALA A 197 -13.01 0.60 -20.66
N HIS A 198 -12.80 1.86 -20.32
CA HIS A 198 -13.21 2.39 -19.00
C HIS A 198 -14.74 2.33 -18.80
N ALA A 199 -15.54 2.57 -19.86
CA ALA A 199 -17.00 2.49 -19.76
C ALA A 199 -17.47 1.11 -19.30
N GLY A 200 -16.95 0.04 -19.92
CA GLY A 200 -17.29 -1.33 -19.54
C GLY A 200 -16.86 -1.70 -18.10
N ILE A 201 -15.76 -1.13 -17.63
CA ILE A 201 -15.35 -1.31 -16.23
C ILE A 201 -16.28 -0.54 -15.29
N ILE A 202 -16.61 0.70 -15.62
CA ILE A 202 -17.52 1.54 -14.83
C ILE A 202 -18.90 0.89 -14.67
N ASP A 203 -19.40 0.23 -15.71
CA ASP A 203 -20.68 -0.48 -15.70
C ASP A 203 -20.71 -1.64 -14.67
N THR A 204 -19.54 -2.16 -14.28
CA THR A 204 -19.44 -3.19 -13.23
C THR A 204 -19.32 -2.62 -11.82
N ILE A 205 -19.23 -1.30 -11.67
CA ILE A 205 -19.03 -0.64 -10.37
C ILE A 205 -20.34 -0.06 -9.86
N PRO A 206 -20.90 -0.52 -8.73
CA PRO A 206 -22.16 0.01 -8.18
C PRO A 206 -22.18 1.53 -8.00
N LEU A 207 -21.06 2.15 -7.60
CA LEU A 207 -20.95 3.62 -7.51
C LEU A 207 -20.76 4.31 -8.86
N ALA A 208 -20.82 3.60 -9.99
CA ALA A 208 -20.78 4.09 -11.37
C ALA A 208 -19.60 5.04 -11.67
N ARG A 209 -18.44 4.82 -11.05
CA ARG A 209 -17.19 5.54 -11.32
C ARG A 209 -15.96 4.72 -10.94
N LEU A 210 -14.85 5.00 -11.57
CA LEU A 210 -13.54 4.54 -11.09
C LEU A 210 -13.19 5.21 -9.77
N GLY A 211 -12.50 4.49 -8.89
CA GLY A 211 -11.86 5.07 -7.72
C GLY A 211 -10.70 6.00 -8.10
N THR A 212 -10.32 6.86 -7.18
CA THR A 212 -9.16 7.74 -7.31
C THR A 212 -8.13 7.42 -6.23
N PRO A 213 -6.85 7.78 -6.41
CA PRO A 213 -5.86 7.67 -5.32
C PRO A 213 -6.28 8.40 -4.04
N GLU A 214 -7.08 9.45 -4.14
CA GLU A 214 -7.62 10.18 -3.00
C GLU A 214 -8.66 9.37 -2.23
N ASP A 215 -9.55 8.62 -2.90
CA ASP A 215 -10.50 7.72 -2.25
C ASP A 215 -9.77 6.70 -1.37
N ILE A 216 -8.70 6.11 -1.90
CA ILE A 216 -7.88 5.15 -1.18
C ILE A 216 -7.09 5.83 -0.04
N GLY A 217 -6.57 7.05 -0.30
CA GLY A 217 -5.83 7.82 0.70
C GLY A 217 -6.67 8.17 1.94
N LYS A 218 -7.94 8.52 1.76
CA LYS A 218 -8.87 8.80 2.88
C LYS A 218 -9.11 7.56 3.74
N ALA A 219 -9.32 6.41 3.13
CA ALA A 219 -9.48 5.15 3.85
C ALA A 219 -8.19 4.74 4.58
N ALA A 220 -7.02 4.97 3.95
CA ALA A 220 -5.73 4.75 4.58
C ALA A 220 -5.52 5.65 5.81
N ALA A 221 -5.86 6.93 5.71
CA ALA A 221 -5.77 7.87 6.83
C ALA A 221 -6.69 7.47 8.01
N PHE A 222 -7.91 6.96 7.73
CA PHE A 222 -8.79 6.38 8.74
C PHE A 222 -8.12 5.19 9.44
N LEU A 223 -7.59 4.21 8.70
CA LEU A 223 -6.93 3.05 9.30
C LEU A 223 -5.62 3.41 10.03
N ALA A 224 -4.98 4.50 9.66
CA ALA A 224 -3.78 5.02 10.32
C ALA A 224 -4.08 5.72 11.65
N SER A 225 -5.25 6.31 11.78
CA SER A 225 -5.64 7.17 12.91
C SER A 225 -6.24 6.39 14.08
N ASP A 226 -6.44 7.09 15.20
CA ASP A 226 -7.10 6.57 16.40
C ASP A 226 -8.61 6.34 16.19
N ASP A 227 -9.21 6.86 15.10
CA ASP A 227 -10.61 6.56 14.73
C ASP A 227 -10.83 5.06 14.47
N SER A 228 -9.75 4.33 14.17
CA SER A 228 -9.75 2.88 13.98
C SER A 228 -9.04 2.11 15.10
N ALA A 229 -8.94 2.69 16.31
CA ALA A 229 -8.18 2.12 17.43
C ALA A 229 -8.60 0.70 17.83
N TYR A 230 -9.85 0.30 17.59
CA TYR A 230 -10.36 -1.05 17.88
C TYR A 230 -10.51 -1.93 16.64
N ILE A 231 -9.80 -1.57 15.53
CA ILE A 231 -9.83 -2.31 14.27
C ILE A 231 -8.46 -2.91 13.99
N THR A 232 -8.36 -4.24 13.99
CA THR A 232 -7.17 -5.00 13.58
C THR A 232 -7.57 -6.29 12.89
N GLY A 233 -6.81 -6.73 11.89
CA GLY A 233 -7.07 -7.93 11.10
C GLY A 233 -8.16 -7.77 10.04
N VAL A 234 -8.69 -6.56 9.83
CA VAL A 234 -9.71 -6.33 8.81
C VAL A 234 -9.09 -6.26 7.41
N GLU A 235 -9.84 -6.69 6.41
CA GLU A 235 -9.69 -6.29 5.03
C GLU A 235 -10.79 -5.30 4.70
N LEU A 236 -10.40 -4.06 4.40
CA LEU A 236 -11.31 -2.99 4.04
C LEU A 236 -11.29 -2.79 2.52
N ASP A 237 -12.35 -3.20 1.85
CA ASP A 237 -12.51 -2.97 0.41
C ASP A 237 -12.88 -1.51 0.16
N VAL A 238 -12.16 -0.87 -0.76
CA VAL A 238 -12.42 0.50 -1.25
C VAL A 238 -12.53 0.43 -2.76
N ASP A 239 -13.67 -0.08 -3.22
CA ASP A 239 -13.85 -0.59 -4.56
C ASP A 239 -15.15 -0.11 -5.26
N GLY A 240 -15.92 0.71 -4.59
CA GLY A 240 -17.22 1.16 -5.09
C GLY A 240 -18.29 0.06 -5.09
N GLY A 241 -18.07 -1.06 -4.37
CA GLY A 241 -19.00 -2.17 -4.20
C GLY A 241 -18.75 -3.36 -5.13
N VAL A 242 -17.68 -3.36 -5.93
CA VAL A 242 -17.40 -4.40 -6.95
C VAL A 242 -17.28 -5.79 -6.36
N ALA A 243 -16.61 -5.94 -5.22
CA ALA A 243 -16.34 -7.25 -4.61
C ALA A 243 -17.47 -7.76 -3.70
N GLN A 244 -18.62 -7.09 -3.65
CA GLN A 244 -19.69 -7.42 -2.71
C GLN A 244 -20.80 -8.29 -3.31
N TYR A 245 -20.77 -8.61 -4.62
CA TYR A 245 -21.79 -9.40 -5.31
C TYR A 245 -21.20 -10.31 -6.40
#